data_fb97acb22b388346a8bb07a61ba495ed
#
_entry.id   fb97acb22b388346a8bb07a61ba495ed
#
_cell.length_a   1.000
_cell.length_b   1.000
_cell.length_c   1.000
_cell.angle_alpha   90.00
_cell.angle_beta   90.00
_cell.angle_gamma   90.00
#
_symmetry.space_group_name_H-M   'P 1'
#
loop_
_entity.id
_entity.type
_entity.pdbx_description
1 polymer ?
#
loop_
_entity_poly.entity_id
_entity_poly.type
_entity_poly.pdbx_seq_one_letter_code
_entity_poly.pdbx_strand_id
1 'polypeptide(L)'
;MVLRNLLIVPGGWIKLCYRASHVDKYTEEDNYEFLRWIVFRANKGGNVTIDVHGQENIPKQDGFMFFPNHQGLYDVLAIVEACTHPFSVVAKKEVENVPFLKQVFKIMKAFMIDREDVRQAMKTITSVTKEVVSGRNYLIFPEGTRSKNGNNVGSFKGGSFKAATKAKCPIIPVALVDSFKPFDTNSTRPVTVQVHFLKPMLYEDYKDMKTVEIAAAVEQQIQETINKNLTKEKVEEKC
;
A
#
# COMPACT_ATOMS: atom_id res chain seq x y z
N MET A 1 2.18 -0.99 -20.65
CA MET A 1 2.03 0.33 -19.98
C MET A 1 2.80 1.45 -20.67
N VAL A 2 4.13 1.38 -20.78
CA VAL A 2 4.97 2.48 -21.29
C VAL A 2 4.68 2.84 -22.74
N LEU A 3 4.61 1.87 -23.66
CA LEU A 3 4.39 2.12 -25.10
C LEU A 3 3.10 2.91 -25.41
N ARG A 4 1.99 2.63 -24.72
CA ARG A 4 0.72 3.35 -24.92
C ARG A 4 0.69 4.75 -24.31
N ASN A 5 1.64 5.06 -23.43
CA ASN A 5 1.79 6.35 -22.77
C ASN A 5 3.04 7.10 -23.25
N LEU A 6 3.66 6.70 -24.37
CA LEU A 6 4.96 7.19 -24.81
C LEU A 6 5.05 8.73 -24.90
N LEU A 7 3.98 9.39 -25.31
CA LEU A 7 3.93 10.85 -25.39
C LEU A 7 3.78 11.53 -24.00
N ILE A 8 3.28 10.82 -22.99
CA ILE A 8 2.98 11.37 -21.65
C ILE A 8 4.12 11.05 -20.68
N VAL A 9 4.80 9.91 -20.87
CA VAL A 9 5.87 9.45 -19.98
C VAL A 9 7.00 10.47 -19.79
N PRO A 10 7.56 11.11 -20.84
CA PRO A 10 8.64 12.09 -20.66
C PRO A 10 8.20 13.29 -19.81
N GLY A 11 7.04 13.89 -20.13
CA GLY A 11 6.52 15.03 -19.38
C GLY A 11 6.14 14.65 -17.94
N GLY A 12 5.52 13.50 -17.75
CA GLY A 12 5.20 12.94 -16.43
C GLY A 12 6.45 12.69 -15.59
N TRP A 13 7.49 12.15 -16.20
CA TRP A 13 8.79 11.92 -15.55
C TRP A 13 9.48 13.22 -15.12
N ILE A 14 9.56 14.21 -16.02
CA ILE A 14 10.12 15.53 -15.70
C ILE A 14 9.37 16.17 -14.52
N LYS A 15 8.03 16.14 -14.58
CA LYS A 15 7.19 16.69 -13.51
C LYS A 15 7.35 15.93 -12.18
N LEU A 16 7.48 14.60 -12.25
CA LEU A 16 7.74 13.75 -11.07
C LEU A 16 9.09 14.10 -10.42
N CYS A 17 10.15 14.21 -11.21
CA CYS A 17 11.48 14.59 -10.74
C CYS A 17 11.47 16.01 -10.14
N TYR A 18 10.80 16.95 -10.81
CA TYR A 18 10.68 18.32 -10.31
C TYR A 18 9.95 18.37 -8.96
N ARG A 19 8.80 17.71 -8.83
CA ARG A 19 8.05 17.66 -7.56
C ARG A 19 8.86 16.96 -6.46
N ALA A 20 9.54 15.86 -6.79
CA ALA A 20 10.37 15.14 -5.83
C ALA A 20 11.58 15.96 -5.32
N SER A 21 12.09 16.92 -6.13
CA SER A 21 13.16 17.84 -5.70
C SER A 21 12.64 19.10 -5.00
N HIS A 22 11.33 19.37 -5.06
CA HIS A 22 10.67 20.54 -4.48
C HIS A 22 9.42 20.12 -3.68
N VAL A 23 9.52 19.02 -2.94
CA VAL A 23 8.36 18.41 -2.26
C VAL A 23 7.63 19.38 -1.33
N ASP A 24 8.35 20.29 -0.68
CA ASP A 24 7.79 21.26 0.27
C ASP A 24 7.10 22.47 -0.40
N LYS A 25 7.16 22.58 -1.74
CA LYS A 25 6.39 23.59 -2.49
C LYS A 25 4.93 23.19 -2.73
N TYR A 26 4.57 21.94 -2.43
CA TYR A 26 3.26 21.36 -2.68
C TYR A 26 2.70 20.81 -1.39
N THR A 27 1.38 20.83 -1.24
CA THR A 27 0.73 20.12 -0.13
C THR A 27 0.85 18.61 -0.30
N GLU A 28 0.55 17.85 0.75
CA GLU A 28 0.54 16.39 0.69
C GLU A 28 -0.54 15.93 -0.30
N GLU A 29 -1.71 16.57 -0.27
CA GLU A 29 -2.82 16.31 -1.17
C GLU A 29 -2.45 16.55 -2.63
N ASP A 30 -1.81 17.70 -2.96
CA ASP A 30 -1.36 18.01 -4.32
C ASP A 30 -0.38 16.97 -4.87
N ASN A 31 0.54 16.52 -4.01
CA ASN A 31 1.52 15.50 -4.37
C ASN A 31 0.85 14.13 -4.55
N TYR A 32 -0.08 13.79 -3.68
CA TYR A 32 -0.80 12.53 -3.72
C TYR A 32 -1.72 12.44 -4.94
N GLU A 33 -2.50 13.48 -5.23
CA GLU A 33 -3.35 13.55 -6.43
C GLU A 33 -2.52 13.46 -7.72
N PHE A 34 -1.33 14.05 -7.72
CA PHE A 34 -0.42 13.89 -8.86
C PHE A 34 0.05 12.43 -9.03
N LEU A 35 0.37 11.73 -7.94
CA LEU A 35 0.71 10.30 -7.99
C LEU A 35 -0.47 9.46 -8.46
N ARG A 36 -1.68 9.72 -7.95
CA ARG A 36 -2.91 9.05 -8.40
C ARG A 36 -3.12 9.23 -9.89
N TRP A 37 -2.94 10.45 -10.40
CA TRP A 37 -3.04 10.72 -11.84
C TRP A 37 -2.02 9.90 -12.65
N ILE A 38 -0.75 9.82 -12.20
CA ILE A 38 0.27 8.99 -12.87
C ILE A 38 -0.15 7.53 -12.90
N VAL A 39 -0.60 6.99 -11.77
CA VAL A 39 -1.01 5.58 -11.63
C VAL A 39 -2.21 5.30 -12.53
N PHE A 40 -3.25 6.12 -12.48
CA PHE A 40 -4.42 5.98 -13.34
C PHE A 40 -4.05 5.96 -14.83
N ARG A 41 -3.17 6.87 -15.27
CA ARG A 41 -2.69 6.89 -16.66
C ARG A 41 -1.88 5.64 -17.02
N ALA A 42 -1.03 5.18 -16.10
CA ALA A 42 -0.25 3.96 -16.30
C ALA A 42 -1.18 2.73 -16.43
N ASN A 43 -2.19 2.63 -15.58
CA ASN A 43 -3.15 1.53 -15.56
C ASN A 43 -3.98 1.51 -16.84
N LYS A 44 -4.53 2.66 -17.26
CA LYS A 44 -5.25 2.77 -18.54
C LYS A 44 -4.38 2.32 -19.72
N GLY A 45 -3.11 2.71 -19.77
CA GLY A 45 -2.16 2.29 -20.80
C GLY A 45 -1.72 0.83 -20.68
N GLY A 46 -1.85 0.23 -19.50
CA GLY A 46 -1.47 -1.15 -19.21
C GLY A 46 -2.61 -2.16 -19.31
N ASN A 47 -3.83 -1.71 -19.62
CA ASN A 47 -5.05 -2.53 -19.52
C ASN A 47 -5.23 -3.13 -18.10
N VAL A 48 -4.92 -2.35 -17.07
CA VAL A 48 -5.16 -2.73 -15.68
C VAL A 48 -6.39 -1.99 -15.18
N THR A 49 -7.31 -2.72 -14.60
CA THR A 49 -8.51 -2.20 -13.93
C THR A 49 -8.36 -2.44 -12.43
N ILE A 50 -8.63 -1.43 -11.62
CA ILE A 50 -8.69 -1.58 -10.17
C ILE A 50 -10.17 -1.74 -9.78
N ASP A 51 -10.50 -2.89 -9.21
CA ASP A 51 -11.81 -3.19 -8.64
C ASP A 51 -11.74 -2.95 -7.13
N VAL A 52 -12.48 -1.94 -6.64
CA VAL A 52 -12.35 -1.42 -5.28
C VAL A 52 -13.58 -1.75 -4.46
N HIS A 53 -13.35 -2.30 -3.28
CA HIS A 53 -14.38 -2.70 -2.33
C HIS A 53 -14.09 -2.13 -0.94
N GLY A 54 -15.15 -1.81 -0.18
CA GLY A 54 -15.04 -1.41 1.22
C GLY A 54 -14.43 -0.02 1.45
N GLN A 55 -14.50 0.91 0.49
CA GLN A 55 -14.03 2.28 0.68
C GLN A 55 -14.70 2.99 1.86
N GLU A 56 -15.93 2.62 2.17
CA GLU A 56 -16.68 3.11 3.34
C GLU A 56 -16.06 2.71 4.69
N ASN A 57 -15.17 1.72 4.70
CA ASN A 57 -14.42 1.30 5.88
C ASN A 57 -13.21 2.20 6.19
N ILE A 58 -12.80 3.05 5.24
CA ILE A 58 -11.72 4.00 5.49
C ILE A 58 -12.24 5.10 6.42
N PRO A 59 -11.60 5.37 7.57
CA PRO A 59 -12.02 6.44 8.47
C PRO A 59 -12.04 7.79 7.75
N LYS A 60 -13.05 8.61 8.05
CA LYS A 60 -13.12 9.99 7.52
C LYS A 60 -12.03 10.89 8.09
N GLN A 61 -11.60 10.60 9.31
CA GLN A 61 -10.52 11.33 9.99
C GLN A 61 -9.20 10.63 9.71
N ASP A 62 -8.22 11.40 9.27
CA ASP A 62 -6.85 10.92 9.04
C ASP A 62 -6.12 10.58 10.36
N GLY A 63 -4.99 9.88 10.25
CA GLY A 63 -4.25 9.35 11.38
C GLY A 63 -4.49 7.85 11.58
N PHE A 64 -4.61 7.10 10.49
CA PHE A 64 -4.79 5.64 10.47
C PHE A 64 -3.63 4.92 9.76
N MET A 65 -3.58 3.61 9.86
CA MET A 65 -2.56 2.80 9.19
C MET A 65 -3.17 1.65 8.40
N PHE A 66 -2.75 1.51 7.14
CA PHE A 66 -3.05 0.38 6.27
C PHE A 66 -2.04 -0.77 6.46
N PHE A 67 -2.58 -1.99 6.51
CA PHE A 67 -1.80 -3.23 6.60
C PHE A 67 -2.23 -4.21 5.50
N PRO A 68 -1.70 -4.09 4.29
CA PRO A 68 -2.00 -5.00 3.19
C PRO A 68 -1.14 -6.27 3.22
N ASN A 69 -1.62 -7.35 2.56
CA ASN A 69 -0.74 -8.42 2.10
C ASN A 69 0.19 -7.90 0.98
N HIS A 70 1.33 -8.57 0.79
CA HIS A 70 2.38 -8.10 -0.13
C HIS A 70 2.67 -9.10 -1.25
N GLN A 71 2.13 -8.85 -2.43
CA GLN A 71 2.25 -9.72 -3.59
C GLN A 71 3.37 -9.29 -4.56
N GLY A 72 3.47 -7.99 -4.83
CA GLY A 72 4.37 -7.48 -5.86
C GLY A 72 4.76 -6.01 -5.70
N LEU A 73 5.51 -5.50 -6.67
CA LEU A 73 5.86 -4.07 -6.73
C LEU A 73 4.65 -3.18 -7.08
N TYR A 74 3.59 -3.77 -7.61
CA TYR A 74 2.40 -3.06 -8.02
C TYR A 74 1.45 -2.72 -6.85
N ASP A 75 1.57 -3.39 -5.72
CA ASP A 75 0.64 -3.30 -4.58
C ASP A 75 0.36 -1.87 -4.13
N VAL A 76 1.41 -1.07 -3.92
CA VAL A 76 1.27 0.33 -3.50
C VAL A 76 0.51 1.15 -4.56
N LEU A 77 0.76 0.89 -5.85
CA LEU A 77 0.10 1.60 -6.94
C LEU A 77 -1.39 1.28 -6.98
N ALA A 78 -1.77 0.02 -6.75
CA ALA A 78 -3.17 -0.37 -6.66
C ALA A 78 -3.88 0.39 -5.54
N ILE A 79 -3.28 0.46 -4.35
CA ILE A 79 -3.86 1.17 -3.21
C ILE A 79 -3.89 2.69 -3.44
N VAL A 80 -2.87 3.28 -4.09
CA VAL A 80 -2.85 4.71 -4.44
C VAL A 80 -4.02 5.07 -5.35
N GLU A 81 -4.37 4.25 -6.34
CA GLU A 81 -5.54 4.51 -7.19
C GLU A 81 -6.85 4.32 -6.41
N ALA A 82 -6.93 3.28 -5.59
CA ALA A 82 -8.13 2.91 -4.85
C ALA A 82 -8.49 3.88 -3.71
N CYS A 83 -7.51 4.55 -3.11
CA CYS A 83 -7.69 5.40 -1.94
C CYS A 83 -7.62 6.88 -2.30
N THR A 84 -8.55 7.69 -1.79
CA THR A 84 -8.54 9.16 -1.97
C THR A 84 -7.81 9.89 -0.85
N HIS A 85 -7.63 9.25 0.33
CA HIS A 85 -6.87 9.81 1.43
C HIS A 85 -5.37 9.70 1.15
N PRO A 86 -4.60 10.79 1.23
CA PRO A 86 -3.15 10.72 1.17
C PRO A 86 -2.59 9.76 2.22
N PHE A 87 -1.62 8.97 1.83
CA PHE A 87 -0.86 8.15 2.77
C PHE A 87 0.60 8.07 2.38
N SER A 88 1.45 7.84 3.34
CA SER A 88 2.86 7.55 3.16
C SER A 88 3.14 6.05 3.36
N VAL A 89 4.34 5.61 3.04
CA VAL A 89 4.73 4.20 3.15
C VAL A 89 5.99 4.03 4.00
N VAL A 90 6.08 2.89 4.68
CA VAL A 90 7.33 2.43 5.26
C VAL A 90 7.91 1.39 4.31
N ALA A 91 8.98 1.76 3.61
CA ALA A 91 9.62 0.94 2.58
C ALA A 91 10.97 0.39 3.07
N LYS A 92 11.41 -0.70 2.45
CA LYS A 92 12.72 -1.28 2.72
C LYS A 92 13.83 -0.38 2.16
N LYS A 93 14.92 -0.16 2.92
CA LYS A 93 16.04 0.72 2.57
C LYS A 93 16.67 0.38 1.21
N GLU A 94 16.73 -0.90 0.86
CA GLU A 94 17.34 -1.37 -0.38
C GLU A 94 16.61 -0.89 -1.66
N VAL A 95 15.33 -0.49 -1.54
CA VAL A 95 14.58 0.06 -2.68
C VAL A 95 14.63 1.58 -2.79
N GLU A 96 15.28 2.25 -1.83
CA GLU A 96 15.36 3.72 -1.75
C GLU A 96 15.91 4.37 -3.03
N ASN A 97 16.91 3.73 -3.64
CA ASN A 97 17.61 4.27 -4.81
C ASN A 97 17.18 3.68 -6.15
N VAL A 98 16.12 2.86 -6.17
CA VAL A 98 15.56 2.34 -7.41
C VAL A 98 14.96 3.51 -8.21
N PRO A 99 15.35 3.70 -9.47
CA PRO A 99 14.77 4.76 -10.32
C PRO A 99 13.25 4.65 -10.35
N PHE A 100 12.56 5.80 -10.45
CA PHE A 100 11.12 5.95 -10.31
C PHE A 100 10.64 5.80 -8.85
N LEU A 101 10.92 4.70 -8.17
CA LEU A 101 10.51 4.51 -6.77
C LEU A 101 11.10 5.57 -5.85
N LYS A 102 12.37 5.96 -6.07
CA LYS A 102 13.03 7.05 -5.33
C LYS A 102 12.21 8.35 -5.37
N GLN A 103 11.71 8.73 -6.54
CA GLN A 103 10.92 9.94 -6.71
C GLN A 103 9.54 9.81 -6.04
N VAL A 104 8.91 8.66 -6.18
CA VAL A 104 7.64 8.34 -5.54
C VAL A 104 7.78 8.41 -4.01
N PHE A 105 8.80 7.76 -3.45
CA PHE A 105 9.06 7.78 -2.00
C PHE A 105 9.33 9.19 -1.48
N LYS A 106 10.07 10.02 -2.24
CA LYS A 106 10.28 11.42 -1.86
C LYS A 106 8.98 12.22 -1.83
N ILE A 107 8.13 12.08 -2.86
CA ILE A 107 6.83 12.77 -2.93
C ILE A 107 5.91 12.34 -1.80
N MET A 108 5.88 11.04 -1.49
CA MET A 108 5.09 10.50 -0.38
C MET A 108 5.71 10.77 0.99
N LYS A 109 6.91 11.36 1.07
CA LYS A 109 7.69 11.52 2.33
C LYS A 109 7.82 10.19 3.08
N ALA A 110 8.15 9.13 2.33
CA ALA A 110 8.24 7.76 2.84
C ALA A 110 9.39 7.59 3.84
N PHE A 111 9.19 6.73 4.84
CA PHE A 111 10.27 6.31 5.72
C PHE A 111 10.92 5.03 5.19
N MET A 112 12.25 5.03 5.21
CA MET A 112 13.04 3.84 4.91
C MET A 112 13.35 3.08 6.20
N ILE A 113 13.16 1.76 6.19
CA ILE A 113 13.46 0.90 7.32
C ILE A 113 14.58 -0.08 6.96
N ASP A 114 15.62 -0.08 7.78
CA ASP A 114 16.65 -1.11 7.78
C ASP A 114 16.26 -2.15 8.83
N ARG A 115 15.96 -3.36 8.39
CA ARG A 115 15.49 -4.42 9.29
C ARG A 115 16.62 -5.16 10.01
N GLU A 116 17.84 -5.02 9.51
CA GLU A 116 19.04 -5.59 10.12
C GLU A 116 19.57 -4.66 11.22
N ASP A 117 19.29 -3.35 11.13
CA ASP A 117 19.60 -2.39 12.18
C ASP A 117 18.37 -2.13 13.08
N VAL A 118 18.31 -2.85 14.20
CA VAL A 118 17.22 -2.75 15.19
C VAL A 118 17.05 -1.30 15.72
N ARG A 119 18.17 -0.56 15.90
CA ARG A 119 18.11 0.83 16.40
C ARG A 119 17.48 1.77 15.38
N GLN A 120 17.89 1.63 14.11
CA GLN A 120 17.33 2.40 13.01
C GLN A 120 15.83 2.05 12.82
N ALA A 121 15.50 0.77 12.84
CA ALA A 121 14.10 0.31 12.75
C ALA A 121 13.24 0.91 13.87
N MET A 122 13.73 0.92 15.12
CA MET A 122 13.00 1.54 16.25
C MET A 122 12.85 3.05 16.09
N LYS A 123 13.86 3.78 15.58
CA LYS A 123 13.76 5.21 15.29
C LYS A 123 12.68 5.46 14.23
N THR A 124 12.70 4.70 13.14
CA THR A 124 11.68 4.79 12.07
C THR A 124 10.27 4.57 12.62
N ILE A 125 10.05 3.51 13.40
CA ILE A 125 8.74 3.25 14.04
C ILE A 125 8.31 4.41 14.94
N THR A 126 9.25 5.00 15.70
CA THR A 126 8.94 6.15 16.55
C THR A 126 8.56 7.39 15.74
N SER A 127 9.25 7.63 14.61
CA SER A 127 8.93 8.76 13.72
C SER A 127 7.57 8.55 13.05
N VAL A 128 7.28 7.37 12.52
CA VAL A 128 5.96 7.01 11.98
C VAL A 128 4.86 7.21 13.01
N THR A 129 5.08 6.73 14.26
CA THR A 129 4.11 6.93 15.35
C THR A 129 3.77 8.40 15.56
N LYS A 130 4.79 9.28 15.60
CA LYS A 130 4.57 10.72 15.79
C LYS A 130 3.77 11.33 14.64
N GLU A 131 4.06 10.97 13.42
CA GLU A 131 3.34 11.48 12.24
C GLU A 131 1.90 10.96 12.17
N VAL A 132 1.67 9.70 12.54
CA VAL A 132 0.30 9.18 12.63
C VAL A 132 -0.52 9.91 13.70
N VAL A 133 0.07 10.18 14.86
CA VAL A 133 -0.58 10.99 15.92
C VAL A 133 -0.86 12.42 15.44
N SER A 134 -0.03 12.97 14.54
CA SER A 134 -0.27 14.29 13.93
C SER A 134 -1.30 14.29 12.79
N GLY A 135 -1.88 13.16 12.45
CA GLY A 135 -2.94 13.04 11.46
C GLY A 135 -2.47 12.56 10.09
N ARG A 136 -1.24 12.03 9.93
CA ARG A 136 -0.82 11.43 8.66
C ARG A 136 -1.14 9.95 8.59
N ASN A 137 -1.54 9.48 7.42
CA ASN A 137 -1.80 8.07 7.18
C ASN A 137 -0.56 7.34 6.69
N TYR A 138 -0.41 6.09 7.08
CA TYR A 138 0.73 5.26 6.70
C TYR A 138 0.31 3.87 6.21
N LEU A 139 1.14 3.29 5.35
CA LEU A 139 1.02 1.92 4.91
C LEU A 139 2.29 1.15 5.29
N ILE A 140 2.12 -0.01 5.89
CA ILE A 140 3.19 -0.96 6.20
C ILE A 140 2.77 -2.35 5.72
N PHE A 141 3.63 -3.03 4.97
CA PHE A 141 3.46 -4.44 4.63
C PHE A 141 3.94 -5.32 5.79
N PRO A 142 3.01 -5.98 6.52
CA PRO A 142 3.36 -6.70 7.74
C PRO A 142 4.13 -8.02 7.49
N GLU A 143 4.05 -8.59 6.28
CA GLU A 143 4.87 -9.74 5.88
C GLU A 143 6.36 -9.40 5.88
N GLY A 144 6.68 -8.16 5.60
CA GLY A 144 8.05 -7.70 5.53
C GLY A 144 8.81 -8.10 4.27
N THR A 145 8.25 -8.91 3.42
CA THR A 145 8.78 -9.31 2.11
C THR A 145 7.62 -9.66 1.20
N ARG A 146 7.83 -9.66 -0.11
CA ARG A 146 6.82 -10.15 -1.07
C ARG A 146 6.65 -11.66 -0.89
N SER A 147 5.41 -12.12 -0.85
CA SER A 147 5.10 -13.55 -0.69
C SER A 147 5.64 -14.40 -1.85
N LYS A 148 5.62 -13.85 -3.08
CA LYS A 148 5.95 -14.55 -4.35
C LYS A 148 5.11 -15.80 -4.61
N ASN A 149 4.02 -15.98 -3.87
CA ASN A 149 3.13 -17.14 -3.93
C ASN A 149 1.73 -16.76 -4.46
N GLY A 150 1.66 -15.78 -5.36
CA GLY A 150 0.39 -15.29 -5.91
C GLY A 150 -0.52 -14.74 -4.81
N ASN A 151 -1.73 -15.27 -4.70
CA ASN A 151 -2.73 -14.82 -3.74
C ASN A 151 -2.61 -15.45 -2.33
N ASN A 152 -1.56 -16.23 -2.06
CA ASN A 152 -1.32 -16.75 -0.71
C ASN A 152 -0.60 -15.72 0.15
N VAL A 153 -1.17 -15.42 1.31
CA VAL A 153 -0.62 -14.46 2.26
C VAL A 153 0.57 -15.07 3.00
N GLY A 154 1.63 -14.30 3.17
CA GLY A 154 2.76 -14.67 4.02
C GLY A 154 2.47 -14.35 5.50
N SER A 155 3.27 -14.90 6.41
CA SER A 155 3.08 -14.68 7.85
C SER A 155 3.35 -13.23 8.25
N PHE A 156 2.41 -12.63 8.99
CA PHE A 156 2.47 -11.26 9.47
C PHE A 156 3.33 -11.12 10.73
N LYS A 157 4.20 -10.13 10.74
CA LYS A 157 5.12 -9.86 11.85
C LYS A 157 4.51 -8.87 12.82
N GLY A 158 4.33 -9.25 14.09
CA GLY A 158 3.80 -8.36 15.13
C GLY A 158 4.57 -7.04 15.28
N GLY A 159 5.88 -7.04 14.95
CA GLY A 159 6.69 -5.82 14.95
C GLY A 159 6.18 -4.71 14.03
N SER A 160 5.51 -5.05 12.93
CA SER A 160 4.93 -4.11 11.97
C SER A 160 3.78 -3.28 12.57
N PHE A 161 3.11 -3.80 13.57
CA PHE A 161 1.97 -3.14 14.23
C PHE A 161 2.37 -2.19 15.38
N LYS A 162 3.66 -2.15 15.75
CA LYS A 162 4.14 -1.31 16.87
C LYS A 162 3.85 0.19 16.70
N ALA A 163 3.88 0.70 15.47
CA ALA A 163 3.57 2.10 15.22
C ALA A 163 2.08 2.39 15.51
N ALA A 164 1.18 1.56 14.99
CA ALA A 164 -0.25 1.69 15.19
C ALA A 164 -0.65 1.56 16.66
N THR A 165 -0.13 0.55 17.38
CA THR A 165 -0.42 0.36 18.80
C THR A 165 0.06 1.51 19.66
N LYS A 166 1.24 2.08 19.38
CA LYS A 166 1.75 3.26 20.08
C LYS A 166 0.99 4.54 19.74
N ALA A 167 0.56 4.71 18.48
CA ALA A 167 -0.26 5.83 18.05
C ALA A 167 -1.72 5.71 18.48
N LYS A 168 -2.16 4.53 18.92
CA LYS A 168 -3.56 4.20 19.26
C LYS A 168 -4.52 4.49 18.09
N CYS A 169 -4.06 4.27 16.86
CA CYS A 169 -4.77 4.63 15.65
C CYS A 169 -5.57 3.46 15.06
N PRO A 170 -6.57 3.71 14.22
CA PRO A 170 -7.25 2.65 13.47
C PRO A 170 -6.26 1.82 12.63
N ILE A 171 -6.38 0.49 12.73
CA ILE A 171 -5.67 -0.50 11.92
C ILE A 171 -6.62 -0.95 10.82
N ILE A 172 -6.25 -0.73 9.56
CA ILE A 172 -7.10 -1.06 8.41
C ILE A 172 -6.44 -2.20 7.64
N PRO A 173 -6.97 -3.44 7.75
CA PRO A 173 -6.53 -4.53 6.90
C PRO A 173 -6.92 -4.26 5.45
N VAL A 174 -6.02 -4.53 4.50
CA VAL A 174 -6.31 -4.38 3.07
C VAL A 174 -5.98 -5.69 2.37
N ALA A 175 -6.97 -6.31 1.72
CA ALA A 175 -6.75 -7.50 0.94
C ALA A 175 -6.53 -7.14 -0.53
N LEU A 176 -5.38 -7.53 -1.07
CA LEU A 176 -5.03 -7.40 -2.47
C LEU A 176 -5.17 -8.76 -3.15
N VAL A 177 -5.90 -8.79 -4.27
CA VAL A 177 -6.05 -9.98 -5.10
C VAL A 177 -5.47 -9.67 -6.49
N ASP A 178 -4.62 -10.57 -6.98
CA ASP A 178 -4.00 -10.50 -8.30
C ASP A 178 -3.10 -9.27 -8.55
N SER A 179 -2.70 -8.56 -7.53
CA SER A 179 -1.87 -7.36 -7.69
C SER A 179 -0.42 -7.64 -8.13
N PHE A 180 0.02 -8.91 -8.10
CA PHE A 180 1.28 -9.32 -8.72
C PHE A 180 1.20 -9.37 -10.24
N LYS A 181 0.02 -9.63 -10.83
CA LYS A 181 -0.16 -9.87 -12.27
C LYS A 181 0.34 -8.74 -13.17
N PRO A 182 0.12 -7.44 -12.88
CA PRO A 182 0.54 -6.36 -13.79
C PRO A 182 2.05 -6.28 -14.07
N PHE A 183 2.89 -6.71 -13.13
CA PHE A 183 4.36 -6.61 -13.26
C PHE A 183 5.07 -7.96 -13.31
N ASP A 184 4.50 -8.99 -12.71
CA ASP A 184 5.17 -10.29 -12.58
C ASP A 184 4.69 -11.32 -13.62
N THR A 185 3.63 -11.00 -14.39
CA THR A 185 3.21 -11.84 -15.53
C THR A 185 3.63 -11.20 -16.85
N ASN A 186 4.25 -11.98 -17.71
CA ASN A 186 4.64 -11.52 -19.06
C ASN A 186 3.44 -11.60 -20.03
N SER A 187 2.41 -10.77 -19.78
CA SER A 187 1.16 -10.75 -20.54
C SER A 187 0.71 -9.32 -20.82
N THR A 188 0.11 -9.09 -21.99
CA THR A 188 -0.56 -7.84 -22.37
C THR A 188 -2.08 -7.93 -22.28
N ARG A 189 -2.62 -9.07 -21.80
CA ARG A 189 -4.05 -9.23 -21.58
C ARG A 189 -4.56 -8.26 -20.51
N PRO A 190 -5.83 -7.86 -20.56
CA PRO A 190 -6.44 -7.10 -19.48
C PRO A 190 -6.28 -7.83 -18.15
N VAL A 191 -5.99 -7.07 -17.10
CA VAL A 191 -5.85 -7.58 -15.73
C VAL A 191 -6.76 -6.77 -14.83
N THR A 192 -7.57 -7.46 -14.03
CA THR A 192 -8.28 -6.86 -12.91
C THR A 192 -7.51 -7.13 -11.63
N VAL A 193 -7.25 -6.08 -10.86
CA VAL A 193 -6.66 -6.15 -9.52
C VAL A 193 -7.73 -5.71 -8.53
N GLN A 194 -8.03 -6.56 -7.54
CA GLN A 194 -9.01 -6.21 -6.52
C GLN A 194 -8.29 -5.61 -5.30
N VAL A 195 -8.88 -4.53 -4.77
CA VAL A 195 -8.45 -3.87 -3.53
C VAL A 195 -9.62 -3.83 -2.57
N HIS A 196 -9.53 -4.57 -1.47
CA HIS A 196 -10.57 -4.64 -0.45
C HIS A 196 -10.09 -3.96 0.82
N PHE A 197 -10.70 -2.82 1.18
CA PHE A 197 -10.52 -2.20 2.49
C PHE A 197 -11.46 -2.90 3.48
N LEU A 198 -10.89 -3.61 4.46
CA LEU A 198 -11.67 -4.38 5.41
C LEU A 198 -12.08 -3.53 6.60
N LYS A 199 -12.99 -4.05 7.42
CA LYS A 199 -13.45 -3.35 8.62
C LYS A 199 -12.26 -2.98 9.51
N PRO A 200 -12.09 -1.70 9.88
CA PRO A 200 -10.99 -1.27 10.72
C PRO A 200 -11.08 -1.87 12.12
N MET A 201 -9.93 -2.22 12.70
CA MET A 201 -9.80 -2.48 14.12
C MET A 201 -9.52 -1.13 14.80
N LEU A 202 -10.44 -0.64 15.61
CA LEU A 202 -10.26 0.56 16.41
C LEU A 202 -9.41 0.27 17.64
N TYR A 203 -8.86 1.30 18.28
CA TYR A 203 -8.00 1.11 19.46
C TYR A 203 -8.64 0.27 20.55
N GLU A 204 -9.94 0.47 20.81
CA GLU A 204 -10.69 -0.29 21.81
C GLU A 204 -10.77 -1.79 21.50
N ASP A 205 -10.72 -2.17 20.20
CA ASP A 205 -10.77 -3.57 19.77
C ASP A 205 -9.45 -4.32 20.03
N TYR A 206 -8.32 -3.60 20.10
CA TYR A 206 -7.00 -4.24 20.18
C TYR A 206 -6.11 -3.76 21.35
N LYS A 207 -6.57 -2.83 22.19
CA LYS A 207 -5.76 -2.24 23.28
C LYS A 207 -5.16 -3.27 24.23
N ASP A 208 -5.85 -4.38 24.46
CA ASP A 208 -5.44 -5.44 25.38
C ASP A 208 -4.74 -6.62 24.65
N MET A 209 -4.60 -6.53 23.31
CA MET A 209 -3.96 -7.56 22.51
C MET A 209 -2.45 -7.33 22.41
N LYS A 210 -1.69 -8.43 22.37
CA LYS A 210 -0.28 -8.38 21.97
C LYS A 210 -0.17 -8.14 20.47
N THR A 211 0.90 -7.49 20.03
CA THR A 211 1.10 -7.18 18.58
C THR A 211 1.12 -8.43 17.69
N VAL A 212 1.48 -9.59 18.23
CA VAL A 212 1.42 -10.87 17.50
C VAL A 212 -0.01 -11.36 17.32
N GLU A 213 -0.89 -11.10 18.28
CA GLU A 213 -2.32 -11.44 18.22
C GLU A 213 -3.03 -10.53 17.21
N ILE A 214 -2.70 -9.24 17.20
CA ILE A 214 -3.17 -8.28 16.19
C ILE A 214 -2.75 -8.74 14.79
N ALA A 215 -1.48 -9.12 14.64
CA ALA A 215 -0.95 -9.59 13.37
C ALA A 215 -1.71 -10.82 12.85
N ALA A 216 -1.95 -11.80 13.70
CA ALA A 216 -2.70 -13.01 13.34
C ALA A 216 -4.17 -12.70 12.96
N ALA A 217 -4.82 -11.80 13.69
CA ALA A 217 -6.20 -11.40 13.39
C ALA A 217 -6.31 -10.69 12.03
N VAL A 218 -5.38 -9.77 11.73
CA VAL A 218 -5.34 -9.05 10.45
C VAL A 218 -5.01 -9.99 9.29
N GLU A 219 -4.03 -10.91 9.46
CA GLU A 219 -3.66 -11.92 8.48
C GLU A 219 -4.86 -12.82 8.14
N GLN A 220 -5.57 -13.31 9.15
CA GLN A 220 -6.75 -14.15 8.97
C GLN A 220 -7.85 -13.43 8.18
N GLN A 221 -8.20 -12.20 8.53
CA GLN A 221 -9.23 -11.43 7.82
C GLN A 221 -8.89 -11.25 6.34
N ILE A 222 -7.62 -10.95 6.03
CA ILE A 222 -7.14 -10.77 4.66
C ILE A 222 -7.21 -12.11 3.91
N GLN A 223 -6.71 -13.20 4.49
CA GLN A 223 -6.71 -14.51 3.83
C GLN A 223 -8.14 -15.02 3.56
N GLU A 224 -9.06 -14.84 4.51
CA GLU A 224 -10.47 -15.21 4.33
C GLU A 224 -11.12 -14.41 3.18
N THR A 225 -10.82 -13.09 3.10
CA THR A 225 -11.32 -12.24 2.03
C THR A 225 -10.79 -12.67 0.67
N ILE A 226 -9.50 -12.95 0.56
CA ILE A 226 -8.87 -13.45 -0.67
C ILE A 226 -9.51 -14.76 -1.10
N ASN A 227 -9.63 -15.73 -0.19
CA ASN A 227 -10.21 -17.05 -0.50
C ASN A 227 -11.65 -16.94 -1.00
N LYS A 228 -12.46 -16.08 -0.38
CA LYS A 228 -13.85 -15.85 -0.78
C LYS A 228 -13.96 -15.28 -2.20
N ASN A 229 -13.08 -14.36 -2.59
CA ASN A 229 -13.14 -13.73 -3.90
C ASN A 229 -12.57 -14.63 -5.01
N LEU A 230 -11.50 -15.38 -4.76
CA LEU A 230 -11.00 -16.38 -5.70
C LEU A 230 -11.99 -17.52 -5.97
N THR A 231 -12.84 -17.84 -4.99
CA THR A 231 -13.89 -18.87 -5.18
C THR A 231 -15.03 -18.35 -6.06
N LYS A 232 -15.42 -17.07 -5.91
CA LYS A 232 -16.44 -16.44 -6.76
C LYS A 232 -16.01 -16.38 -8.22
N GLU A 233 -14.79 -15.92 -8.51
CA GLU A 233 -14.27 -15.87 -9.88
C GLU A 233 -14.32 -17.24 -10.58
N LYS A 234 -13.92 -18.31 -9.88
CA LYS A 234 -13.97 -19.67 -10.42
C LYS A 234 -15.39 -20.18 -10.71
N VAL A 235 -16.40 -19.66 -10.04
CA VAL A 235 -17.81 -20.02 -10.29
C VAL A 235 -18.33 -19.24 -11.50
N GLU A 236 -18.01 -17.95 -11.61
CA GLU A 236 -18.43 -17.10 -12.73
C GLU A 236 -17.77 -17.50 -14.06
N GLU A 237 -16.52 -17.98 -14.05
CA GLU A 237 -15.84 -18.52 -15.26
C GLU A 237 -16.44 -19.86 -15.77
N LYS A 238 -17.25 -20.55 -14.96
CA LYS A 238 -17.85 -21.85 -15.31
C LYS A 238 -19.31 -21.75 -15.77
N CYS A 239 -19.92 -20.56 -15.66
CA CYS A 239 -21.29 -20.28 -16.13
C CYS A 239 -21.26 -19.53 -17.46
#